data_a43185f8428ec3aa396c695ac2b6e403
#
_entry.id   a43185f8428ec3aa396c695ac2b6e403
#
_cell.length_a   1.000
_cell.length_b   1.000
_cell.length_c   1.000
_cell.angle_alpha   90.00
_cell.angle_beta   90.00
_cell.angle_gamma   90.00
#
_symmetry.space_group_name_H-M   'P 1'
#
loop_
_entity.id
_entity.type
_entity.pdbx_description
1 polymer ?
#
loop_
_entity_poly.entity_id
_entity_poly.type
_entity_poly.pdbx_seq_one_letter_code
_entity_poly.pdbx_strand_id
1 'polypeptide(L)'
;MSERSDAIAAAQKCLDEFMAAFNARDVRSFERTFNFPSVRLASNTLAIIEPGYHKPEMFETGALADWHHSAWERREVIHAGADKVHIDTRFTRYRADGSVIGSFDSIYVVTCEN
;
A
#
# COMPACT_ATOMS: atom_id res chain seq x y z
N MET A 1 -26.33 7.39 4.95
CA MET A 1 -24.94 7.16 4.57
C MET A 1 -24.71 7.67 3.18
N SER A 2 -23.65 8.38 2.96
CA SER A 2 -23.34 8.85 1.62
C SER A 2 -22.43 7.86 0.92
N GLU A 3 -22.46 7.84 -0.40
CA GLU A 3 -21.54 7.04 -1.21
C GLU A 3 -20.10 7.39 -0.89
N ARG A 4 -19.85 8.67 -0.60
CA ARG A 4 -18.53 9.15 -0.23
C ARG A 4 -18.03 8.50 1.07
N SER A 5 -18.89 8.42 2.09
CA SER A 5 -18.52 7.78 3.36
C SER A 5 -18.24 6.31 3.19
N ASP A 6 -19.04 5.64 2.37
CA ASP A 6 -18.85 4.23 2.07
C ASP A 6 -17.54 4.00 1.31
N ALA A 7 -17.22 4.89 0.36
CA ALA A 7 -15.98 4.80 -0.39
C ALA A 7 -14.77 4.99 0.52
N ILE A 8 -14.82 5.95 1.45
CA ILE A 8 -13.74 6.17 2.39
C ILE A 8 -13.51 4.93 3.27
N ALA A 9 -14.59 4.35 3.81
CA ALA A 9 -14.49 3.16 4.66
C ALA A 9 -13.88 1.99 3.89
N ALA A 10 -14.32 1.77 2.64
CA ALA A 10 -13.80 0.70 1.80
C ALA A 10 -12.31 0.92 1.46
N ALA A 11 -11.93 2.17 1.17
CA ALA A 11 -10.55 2.49 0.86
C ALA A 11 -9.63 2.27 2.05
N GLN A 12 -10.06 2.68 3.25
CA GLN A 12 -9.27 2.45 4.46
C GLN A 12 -9.10 0.96 4.75
N LYS A 13 -10.16 0.19 4.55
CA LYS A 13 -10.10 -1.26 4.70
C LYS A 13 -9.12 -1.88 3.70
N CYS A 14 -9.12 -1.38 2.47
CA CYS A 14 -8.17 -1.85 1.45
C CYS A 14 -6.73 -1.63 1.90
N LEU A 15 -6.41 -0.48 2.49
CA LEU A 15 -5.08 -0.20 2.99
C LEU A 15 -4.73 -1.07 4.20
N ASP A 16 -5.70 -1.42 5.05
CA ASP A 16 -5.48 -2.38 6.13
C ASP A 16 -5.07 -3.74 5.57
N GLU A 17 -5.80 -4.21 4.57
CA GLU A 17 -5.51 -5.50 3.93
C GLU A 17 -4.17 -5.47 3.19
N PHE A 18 -3.87 -4.37 2.53
CA PHE A 18 -2.61 -4.14 1.83
C PHE A 18 -1.42 -4.30 2.79
N MET A 19 -1.46 -3.61 3.93
CA MET A 19 -0.37 -3.68 4.90
C MET A 19 -0.28 -5.04 5.56
N ALA A 20 -1.42 -5.65 5.90
CA ALA A 20 -1.44 -6.98 6.53
C ALA A 20 -0.83 -8.04 5.60
N ALA A 21 -1.19 -8.01 4.32
CA ALA A 21 -0.67 -8.96 3.35
C ALA A 21 0.84 -8.76 3.12
N PHE A 22 1.27 -7.51 3.04
CA PHE A 22 2.69 -7.19 2.87
C PHE A 22 3.51 -7.70 4.06
N ASN A 23 3.05 -7.42 5.29
CA ASN A 23 3.73 -7.88 6.51
C ASN A 23 3.74 -9.40 6.63
N ALA A 24 2.71 -10.06 6.12
CA ALA A 24 2.65 -11.53 6.10
C ALA A 24 3.47 -12.16 4.98
N ARG A 25 4.03 -11.36 4.10
CA ARG A 25 4.75 -11.78 2.90
C ARG A 25 3.87 -12.63 1.99
N ASP A 26 2.58 -12.34 1.99
CA ASP A 26 1.58 -13.03 1.18
C ASP A 26 1.36 -12.24 -0.11
N VAL A 27 2.17 -12.53 -1.12
CA VAL A 27 2.16 -11.81 -2.40
C VAL A 27 0.80 -11.91 -3.07
N ARG A 28 0.15 -13.06 -3.02
CA ARG A 28 -1.16 -13.26 -3.65
C ARG A 28 -2.22 -12.34 -3.04
N SER A 29 -2.31 -12.31 -1.70
CA SER A 29 -3.26 -11.44 -1.00
C SER A 29 -2.90 -9.97 -1.20
N PHE A 30 -1.61 -9.65 -1.24
CA PHE A 30 -1.13 -8.30 -1.48
C PHE A 30 -1.58 -7.80 -2.85
N GLU A 31 -1.39 -8.61 -3.89
CA GLU A 31 -1.79 -8.21 -5.24
C GLU A 31 -3.30 -8.13 -5.42
N ARG A 32 -4.08 -8.81 -4.59
CA ARG A 32 -5.54 -8.68 -4.61
C ARG A 32 -6.03 -7.31 -4.18
N THR A 33 -5.19 -6.53 -3.50
CA THR A 33 -5.56 -5.17 -3.09
C THR A 33 -5.33 -4.15 -4.20
N PHE A 34 -4.77 -4.57 -5.33
CA PHE A 34 -4.47 -3.70 -6.47
C PHE A 34 -5.57 -3.76 -7.51
N ASN A 35 -5.78 -2.66 -8.20
CA ASN A 35 -6.46 -2.64 -9.49
C ASN A 35 -5.37 -2.54 -10.56
N PHE A 36 -5.35 -3.46 -11.51
CA PHE A 36 -4.31 -3.52 -12.52
C PHE A 36 -4.80 -2.98 -13.87
N PRO A 37 -3.95 -2.34 -14.66
CA PRO A 37 -2.58 -1.96 -14.32
C PRO A 37 -2.56 -0.82 -13.31
N SER A 38 -1.56 -0.81 -12.46
CA SER A 38 -1.38 0.23 -11.46
C SER A 38 -0.13 1.04 -11.80
N VAL A 39 -0.14 2.32 -11.46
CA VAL A 39 1.01 3.20 -11.72
C VAL A 39 1.69 3.52 -10.40
N ARG A 40 3.01 3.36 -10.38
CA ARG A 40 3.81 3.67 -9.21
C ARG A 40 4.88 4.68 -9.60
N LEU A 41 4.92 5.80 -8.88
CA LEU A 41 5.99 6.77 -9.00
C LEU A 41 6.74 6.80 -7.67
N ALA A 42 7.97 6.30 -7.67
CA ALA A 42 8.80 6.26 -6.47
C ALA A 42 10.25 6.52 -6.87
N SER A 43 10.96 7.31 -6.08
CA SER A 43 12.37 7.65 -6.34
C SER A 43 12.60 8.15 -7.76
N ASN A 44 11.69 8.97 -8.28
CA ASN A 44 11.71 9.53 -9.63
C ASN A 44 11.62 8.47 -10.75
N THR A 45 11.19 7.26 -10.41
CA THR A 45 11.02 6.18 -11.39
C THR A 45 9.54 5.85 -11.52
N LEU A 46 9.03 5.91 -12.74
CA LEU A 46 7.67 5.54 -13.06
C LEU A 46 7.63 4.08 -13.48
N ALA A 47 6.74 3.31 -12.85
CA ALA A 47 6.56 1.91 -13.18
C ALA A 47 5.08 1.62 -13.42
N ILE A 48 4.80 0.77 -14.40
CA ILE A 48 3.48 0.23 -14.64
C ILE A 48 3.45 -1.16 -14.00
N ILE A 49 2.56 -1.34 -13.05
CA ILE A 49 2.48 -2.57 -12.26
C ILE A 49 1.34 -3.42 -12.81
N GLU A 50 1.66 -4.63 -13.22
CA GLU A 50 0.67 -5.56 -13.75
C GLU A 50 0.63 -6.83 -12.89
N PRO A 51 -0.40 -7.69 -13.04
CA PRO A 51 -0.47 -8.92 -12.24
C PRO A 51 0.81 -9.74 -12.38
N GLY A 52 1.31 -10.22 -11.24
CA GLY A 52 2.56 -10.99 -11.19
C GLY A 52 3.82 -10.16 -11.07
N TYR A 53 3.70 -8.84 -10.99
CA TYR A 53 4.85 -7.95 -10.79
C TYR A 53 5.59 -8.27 -9.50
N HIS A 54 4.85 -8.53 -8.42
CA HIS A 54 5.45 -8.79 -7.12
C HIS A 54 5.80 -10.27 -6.99
N LYS A 55 7.02 -10.56 -6.57
CA LYS A 55 7.53 -11.92 -6.40
C LYS A 55 7.93 -12.13 -4.94
N PRO A 56 7.84 -13.38 -4.43
CA PRO A 56 8.23 -13.65 -3.04
C PRO A 56 9.68 -13.26 -2.74
N GLU A 57 10.54 -13.35 -3.73
CA GLU A 57 11.97 -13.04 -3.59
C GLU A 57 12.21 -11.57 -3.24
N MET A 58 11.25 -10.68 -3.49
CA MET A 58 11.41 -9.25 -3.17
C MET A 58 11.62 -9.01 -1.69
N PHE A 59 11.15 -9.91 -0.83
CA PHE A 59 11.28 -9.77 0.62
C PHE A 59 12.66 -10.16 1.13
N GLU A 60 13.51 -10.71 0.28
CA GLU A 60 14.83 -11.22 0.66
C GLU A 60 15.97 -10.37 0.12
N THR A 61 15.68 -9.37 -0.71
CA THR A 61 16.69 -8.61 -1.42
C THR A 61 16.43 -7.11 -1.37
N GLY A 62 17.46 -6.32 -1.70
CA GLY A 62 17.37 -4.88 -1.86
C GLY A 62 16.90 -4.18 -0.61
N ALA A 63 15.93 -3.27 -0.78
CA ALA A 63 15.43 -2.45 0.31
C ALA A 63 14.74 -3.25 1.42
N LEU A 64 14.35 -4.50 1.14
CA LEU A 64 13.64 -5.34 2.09
C LEU A 64 14.53 -6.43 2.71
N ALA A 65 15.84 -6.42 2.45
CA ALA A 65 16.74 -7.46 2.95
C ALA A 65 16.74 -7.55 4.49
N ASP A 66 16.72 -6.39 5.18
CA ASP A 66 16.72 -6.33 6.64
C ASP A 66 15.34 -6.03 7.23
N TRP A 67 14.33 -5.98 6.39
CA TRP A 67 12.98 -5.60 6.79
C TRP A 67 12.26 -6.76 7.49
N HIS A 68 11.58 -6.43 8.59
CA HIS A 68 10.75 -7.39 9.31
C HIS A 68 9.25 -7.08 9.12
N HIS A 69 8.87 -5.82 9.36
CA HIS A 69 7.47 -5.41 9.20
C HIS A 69 7.38 -3.91 8.99
N SER A 70 6.20 -3.47 8.56
CA SER A 70 5.88 -2.05 8.41
C SER A 70 4.61 -1.73 9.20
N ALA A 71 4.46 -0.46 9.54
CA ALA A 71 3.25 0.03 10.20
C ALA A 71 2.88 1.39 9.64
N TRP A 72 1.58 1.64 9.54
CA TRP A 72 1.07 2.96 9.16
C TRP A 72 1.28 3.94 10.30
N GLU A 73 1.71 5.17 9.95
CA GLU A 73 1.77 6.28 10.90
C GLU A 73 0.69 7.29 10.62
N ARG A 74 0.28 7.45 9.36
CA ARG A 74 -0.73 8.41 8.95
C ARG A 74 -1.48 7.88 7.73
N ARG A 75 -2.79 8.05 7.76
CA ARG A 75 -3.64 7.79 6.60
C ARG A 75 -4.73 8.84 6.59
N GLU A 76 -4.46 9.96 5.94
CA GLU A 76 -5.36 11.10 5.92
C GLU A 76 -6.04 11.18 4.55
N VAL A 77 -7.36 11.16 4.53
CA VAL A 77 -8.13 11.29 3.30
C VAL A 77 -8.06 12.74 2.85
N ILE A 78 -7.53 12.97 1.66
CA ILE A 78 -7.39 14.32 1.12
C ILE A 78 -8.36 14.59 -0.02
N HIS A 79 -8.99 13.56 -0.58
CA HIS A 79 -10.03 13.70 -1.59
C HIS A 79 -10.84 12.41 -1.63
N ALA A 80 -12.14 12.53 -1.78
CA ALA A 80 -13.01 11.35 -1.88
C ALA A 80 -14.20 11.62 -2.78
N GLY A 81 -14.48 10.68 -3.67
CA GLY A 81 -15.67 10.59 -4.47
C GLY A 81 -16.33 9.24 -4.25
N ALA A 82 -17.32 8.90 -5.07
CA ALA A 82 -18.04 7.64 -4.93
C ALA A 82 -17.18 6.42 -5.30
N ASP A 83 -16.21 6.60 -6.20
CA ASP A 83 -15.44 5.51 -6.76
C ASP A 83 -13.93 5.69 -6.63
N LYS A 84 -13.48 6.75 -5.98
CA LYS A 84 -12.05 7.05 -5.88
C LYS A 84 -11.76 7.82 -4.60
N VAL A 85 -10.75 7.38 -3.85
CA VAL A 85 -10.32 8.04 -2.62
C VAL A 85 -8.81 8.24 -2.68
N HIS A 86 -8.35 9.46 -2.43
CA HIS A 86 -6.94 9.81 -2.34
C HIS A 86 -6.57 9.92 -0.86
N ILE A 87 -5.52 9.20 -0.46
CA ILE A 87 -5.11 9.15 0.94
C ILE A 87 -3.63 9.50 1.05
N ASP A 88 -3.34 10.54 1.82
CA ASP A 88 -1.97 10.93 2.17
C ASP A 88 -1.51 10.02 3.31
N THR A 89 -0.42 9.30 3.09
CA THR A 89 0.03 8.28 4.00
C THR A 89 1.49 8.48 4.41
N ARG A 90 1.80 7.91 5.56
CA ARG A 90 3.18 7.71 5.99
C ARG A 90 3.26 6.35 6.65
N PHE A 91 4.26 5.56 6.27
CA PHE A 91 4.52 4.28 6.92
C PHE A 91 5.98 4.17 7.30
N THR A 92 6.26 3.35 8.29
CA THR A 92 7.61 3.12 8.80
C THR A 92 7.96 1.65 8.63
N ARG A 93 9.19 1.39 8.19
CA ARG A 93 9.73 0.04 8.08
C ARG A 93 10.64 -0.24 9.26
N TYR A 94 10.50 -1.44 9.83
CA TYR A 94 11.23 -1.88 11.02
C TYR A 94 12.02 -3.13 10.74
N ARG A 95 13.16 -3.25 11.43
CA ARG A 95 13.94 -4.48 11.48
C ARG A 95 13.35 -5.40 12.56
N ALA A 96 13.84 -6.65 12.59
CA ALA A 96 13.36 -7.65 13.56
C ALA A 96 13.62 -7.23 15.02
N ASP A 97 14.65 -6.43 15.29
CA ASP A 97 14.97 -5.93 16.62
C ASP A 97 14.13 -4.70 17.01
N GLY A 98 13.23 -4.25 16.14
CA GLY A 98 12.38 -3.09 16.36
C GLY A 98 13.00 -1.75 15.95
N SER A 99 14.24 -1.76 15.47
CA SER A 99 14.86 -0.52 15.01
C SER A 99 14.26 -0.08 13.66
N VAL A 100 14.29 1.23 13.41
CA VAL A 100 13.70 1.84 12.24
C VAL A 100 14.65 1.77 11.05
N ILE A 101 14.18 1.24 9.94
CA ILE A 101 14.90 1.30 8.66
C ILE A 101 14.69 2.68 8.04
N GLY A 102 13.43 3.13 8.00
CA GLY A 102 13.07 4.44 7.44
C GLY A 102 11.58 4.64 7.44
N SER A 103 11.17 5.88 7.22
CA SER A 103 9.76 6.25 7.09
C SER A 103 9.53 6.85 5.71
N PHE A 104 8.37 6.59 5.13
CA PHE A 104 8.09 6.94 3.74
C PHE A 104 6.72 7.58 3.62
N ASP A 105 6.69 8.73 2.94
CA ASP A 105 5.45 9.42 2.63
C ASP A 105 5.00 9.02 1.23
N SER A 106 3.70 8.86 1.07
CA SER A 106 3.14 8.49 -0.22
C SER A 106 1.67 8.92 -0.30
N ILE A 107 1.17 9.05 -1.52
CA ILE A 107 -0.25 9.23 -1.74
C ILE A 107 -0.75 8.00 -2.48
N TYR A 108 -1.75 7.34 -1.88
CA TYR A 108 -2.42 6.21 -2.51
C TYR A 108 -3.75 6.66 -3.08
N VAL A 109 -4.01 6.24 -4.30
CA VAL A 109 -5.31 6.45 -4.94
C VAL A 109 -5.98 5.09 -4.96
N VAL A 110 -7.05 4.95 -4.17
CA VAL A 110 -7.79 3.70 -4.07
C VAL A 110 -9.06 3.85 -4.90
N THR A 111 -9.21 2.98 -5.88
CA THR A 111 -10.33 3.03 -6.82
C THR A 111 -11.23 1.81 -6.67
N CYS A 112 -12.52 2.01 -6.93
CA CYS A 112 -13.48 0.93 -6.94
C CYS A 112 -13.71 0.47 -8.39
N GLU A 113 -13.40 -0.78 -8.67
CA GLU A 113 -13.69 -1.42 -9.95
C GLU A 113 -14.68 -2.54 -9.71
N ASN A 114 -15.72 -2.56 -10.49
CA ASN A 114 -16.77 -3.59 -10.37
C ASN A 114 -16.51 -4.77 -11.29
#